data_191394ba1db5f2556fa6d90e2a0cb640
#
_entry.id   191394ba1db5f2556fa6d90e2a0cb640
#
_cell.length_a   1.000
_cell.length_b   1.000
_cell.length_c   1.000
_cell.angle_alpha   90.00
_cell.angle_beta   90.00
_cell.angle_gamma   90.00
#
_symmetry.space_group_name_H-M   'P 1'
#
loop_
_entity.id
_entity.type
_entity.pdbx_description
1 polymer ?
#
loop_
_entity_poly.entity_id
_entity_poly.type
_entity_poly.pdbx_seq_one_letter_code
_entity_poly.pdbx_strand_id
1 'polypeptide(L)'
;MMIGTLNAYIHQVLRKDEKKLQFINKNSVLDVQKFDTRRNKLSMQETQSITLKGIWPNFVNSLLPFGIIALVAMLVLPLPIALLDTFFVLNITLSLLILMVAMHTHRPLDFSSFPNLLLIATVLRLGLNVASTRIVLKDGHTGPDAAGKVIEAFGEFIVSGNYAVGIFVFSILVIINLVVITKGAGRVSEVSARFTLDALPGKQMAIDADLNAGILTPDEAKARREEVTKEADFYGSMDGASKFVKGDAIAGILILLVNIIGGLIIGIVQHDLPIGQAAEAYLLLSIGDGLVAQIPSLLLSIATAIIVTRVSSAQNMSEHITKQVNLSAAWMPTSLVILALGLVPGMPNQLFLLFAAIAGLLAFLSRRKEQSLMNESDEESESETEDETSDFDVNSVKDASK
;
A
#
# COMPACT_ATOMS: atom_id res chain seq x y z
N MET A 1 -15.30 -91.13 -42.74
CA MET A 1 -16.28 -90.22 -42.09
C MET A 1 -15.60 -89.25 -41.08
N MET A 2 -14.35 -89.40 -40.66
CA MET A 2 -13.63 -88.62 -39.65
C MET A 2 -12.96 -87.32 -40.20
N ILE A 3 -12.64 -87.28 -41.50
CA ILE A 3 -11.90 -86.14 -42.10
C ILE A 3 -12.84 -84.93 -42.35
N GLY A 4 -14.16 -85.17 -42.58
CA GLY A 4 -15.13 -84.11 -42.83
C GLY A 4 -15.49 -83.30 -41.57
N THR A 5 -15.49 -83.96 -40.41
CA THR A 5 -15.80 -83.28 -39.13
C THR A 5 -14.65 -82.42 -38.60
N LEU A 6 -13.42 -82.79 -38.87
CA LEU A 6 -12.22 -82.02 -38.50
C LEU A 6 -12.12 -80.73 -39.32
N ASN A 7 -12.44 -80.80 -40.62
CA ASN A 7 -12.40 -79.64 -41.51
C ASN A 7 -13.47 -78.58 -41.15
N ALA A 8 -14.67 -79.08 -40.77
CA ALA A 8 -15.74 -78.17 -40.28
C ALA A 8 -15.39 -77.49 -38.96
N TYR A 9 -14.70 -78.22 -38.07
CA TYR A 9 -14.27 -77.64 -36.79
C TYR A 9 -13.15 -76.61 -36.97
N ILE A 10 -12.18 -76.88 -37.85
CA ILE A 10 -11.12 -75.91 -38.17
C ILE A 10 -11.71 -74.65 -38.80
N HIS A 11 -12.66 -74.73 -39.73
CA HIS A 11 -13.32 -73.57 -40.31
C HIS A 11 -14.15 -72.81 -39.30
N GLN A 12 -14.74 -73.48 -38.32
CA GLN A 12 -15.50 -72.78 -37.26
C GLN A 12 -14.62 -72.07 -36.27
N VAL A 13 -13.43 -72.63 -35.96
CA VAL A 13 -12.45 -71.94 -35.10
C VAL A 13 -11.82 -70.76 -35.81
N LEU A 14 -11.41 -70.89 -37.06
CA LEU A 14 -10.83 -69.78 -37.84
C LEU A 14 -11.85 -68.61 -38.04
N ARG A 15 -13.09 -68.89 -38.26
CA ARG A 15 -14.15 -67.86 -38.38
C ARG A 15 -14.40 -67.17 -37.07
N LYS A 16 -14.21 -67.76 -35.92
CA LYS A 16 -14.35 -67.24 -34.61
C LYS A 16 -13.17 -66.27 -34.26
N ASP A 17 -11.97 -66.63 -34.69
CA ASP A 17 -10.79 -65.82 -34.53
C ASP A 17 -10.76 -64.59 -35.48
N GLU A 18 -11.23 -64.73 -36.72
CA GLU A 18 -11.42 -63.60 -37.64
C GLU A 18 -12.41 -62.55 -37.09
N LYS A 19 -13.53 -62.99 -36.51
CA LYS A 19 -14.50 -62.07 -35.87
C LYS A 19 -13.90 -61.36 -34.65
N LYS A 20 -13.05 -62.06 -33.87
CA LYS A 20 -12.34 -61.51 -32.73
C LYS A 20 -11.31 -60.49 -33.16
N LEU A 21 -10.53 -60.79 -34.21
CA LEU A 21 -9.55 -59.87 -34.78
C LEU A 21 -10.20 -58.63 -35.42
N GLN A 22 -11.34 -58.77 -36.09
CA GLN A 22 -12.10 -57.62 -36.61
C GLN A 22 -12.68 -56.73 -35.50
N PHE A 23 -13.10 -57.36 -34.38
CA PHE A 23 -13.61 -56.61 -33.22
C PHE A 23 -12.52 -55.84 -32.47
N ILE A 24 -11.34 -56.46 -32.35
CA ILE A 24 -10.14 -55.84 -31.74
C ILE A 24 -9.64 -54.66 -32.62
N ASN A 25 -9.57 -54.88 -33.93
CA ASN A 25 -9.11 -53.85 -34.88
C ASN A 25 -10.09 -52.66 -34.95
N LYS A 26 -11.44 -52.91 -34.90
CA LYS A 26 -12.43 -51.83 -34.87
C LYS A 26 -12.41 -51.02 -33.59
N ASN A 27 -12.14 -51.63 -32.45
CA ASN A 27 -12.03 -50.91 -31.16
C ASN A 27 -10.70 -50.16 -31.04
N SER A 28 -9.61 -50.70 -31.55
CA SER A 28 -8.30 -50.00 -31.54
C SER A 28 -8.30 -48.79 -32.46
N VAL A 29 -8.97 -48.83 -33.61
CA VAL A 29 -9.11 -47.66 -34.51
C VAL A 29 -10.00 -46.58 -33.88
N LEU A 30 -11.09 -46.97 -33.18
CA LEU A 30 -11.95 -46.00 -32.44
C LEU A 30 -11.27 -45.36 -31.26
N ASP A 31 -10.40 -46.11 -30.56
CA ASP A 31 -9.61 -45.56 -29.45
C ASP A 31 -8.52 -44.61 -29.95
N VAL A 32 -7.86 -44.90 -31.05
CA VAL A 32 -6.85 -44.03 -31.66
C VAL A 32 -7.52 -42.72 -32.18
N GLN A 33 -8.68 -42.81 -32.80
CA GLN A 33 -9.43 -41.62 -33.23
C GLN A 33 -9.93 -40.77 -32.04
N LYS A 34 -10.34 -41.35 -30.93
CA LYS A 34 -10.70 -40.64 -29.71
C LYS A 34 -9.47 -39.99 -29.03
N PHE A 35 -8.32 -40.65 -29.10
CA PHE A 35 -7.05 -40.12 -28.57
C PHE A 35 -6.59 -38.93 -29.40
N ASP A 36 -6.66 -38.99 -30.73
CA ASP A 36 -6.27 -37.90 -31.62
C ASP A 36 -7.22 -36.68 -31.49
N THR A 37 -8.54 -36.92 -31.33
CA THR A 37 -9.50 -35.83 -31.12
C THR A 37 -9.34 -35.18 -29.75
N ARG A 38 -8.97 -35.95 -28.70
CA ARG A 38 -8.62 -35.36 -27.38
C ARG A 38 -7.31 -34.59 -27.43
N ARG A 39 -6.31 -35.13 -28.13
CA ARG A 39 -5.00 -34.47 -28.29
C ARG A 39 -5.13 -33.15 -29.04
N ASN A 40 -5.91 -33.11 -30.12
CA ASN A 40 -6.18 -31.90 -30.88
C ASN A 40 -7.03 -30.87 -30.11
N LYS A 41 -7.98 -31.31 -29.26
CA LYS A 41 -8.71 -30.39 -28.37
C LYS A 41 -7.83 -29.83 -27.27
N LEU A 42 -6.95 -30.63 -26.67
CA LEU A 42 -5.99 -30.19 -25.65
C LEU A 42 -4.94 -29.23 -26.25
N SER A 43 -4.41 -29.54 -27.43
CA SER A 43 -3.48 -28.64 -28.11
C SER A 43 -4.11 -27.32 -28.55
N MET A 44 -5.37 -27.30 -28.99
CA MET A 44 -6.09 -26.07 -29.27
C MET A 44 -6.40 -25.26 -28.01
N GLN A 45 -6.75 -25.89 -26.90
CA GLN A 45 -6.95 -25.19 -25.62
C GLN A 45 -5.64 -24.66 -25.02
N GLU A 46 -4.55 -25.42 -25.13
CA GLU A 46 -3.21 -24.93 -24.73
C GLU A 46 -2.75 -23.78 -25.63
N THR A 47 -2.96 -23.85 -26.94
CA THR A 47 -2.55 -22.78 -27.88
C THR A 47 -3.35 -21.50 -27.65
N GLN A 48 -4.65 -21.57 -27.32
CA GLN A 48 -5.47 -20.38 -26.99
C GLN A 48 -5.13 -19.80 -25.61
N SER A 49 -4.80 -20.64 -24.62
CA SER A 49 -4.39 -20.18 -23.29
C SER A 49 -2.96 -19.62 -23.27
N ILE A 50 -2.08 -20.12 -24.14
CA ILE A 50 -0.71 -19.63 -24.28
C ILE A 50 -0.69 -18.25 -24.95
N THR A 51 -1.56 -18.00 -25.94
CA THR A 51 -1.59 -16.69 -26.65
C THR A 51 -2.09 -15.57 -25.75
N LEU A 52 -3.07 -15.79 -24.89
CA LEU A 52 -3.58 -14.77 -23.95
C LEU A 52 -2.70 -14.63 -22.69
N LYS A 53 -2.14 -15.73 -22.16
CA LYS A 53 -1.21 -15.69 -21.03
C LYS A 53 0.17 -15.13 -21.38
N GLY A 54 0.63 -15.26 -22.63
CA GLY A 54 1.95 -14.79 -23.05
C GLY A 54 2.02 -13.30 -23.41
N ILE A 55 0.92 -12.69 -23.84
CA ILE A 55 0.87 -11.27 -24.21
C ILE A 55 0.77 -10.36 -22.96
N TRP A 56 -0.01 -10.78 -21.97
CA TRP A 56 -0.26 -9.99 -20.76
C TRP A 56 1.00 -9.72 -19.89
N PRO A 57 1.85 -10.70 -19.55
CA PRO A 57 3.06 -10.43 -18.78
C PRO A 57 4.10 -9.63 -19.57
N ASN A 58 4.19 -9.80 -20.90
CA ASN A 58 5.09 -9.01 -21.74
C ASN A 58 4.62 -7.56 -21.87
N PHE A 59 3.30 -7.33 -21.93
CA PHE A 59 2.73 -5.99 -21.94
C PHE A 59 2.98 -5.26 -20.63
N VAL A 60 2.74 -5.91 -19.48
CA VAL A 60 2.99 -5.35 -18.16
C VAL A 60 4.48 -5.07 -17.94
N ASN A 61 5.37 -5.98 -18.35
CA ASN A 61 6.81 -5.77 -18.25
C ASN A 61 7.32 -4.62 -19.13
N SER A 62 6.65 -4.34 -20.25
CA SER A 62 6.99 -3.22 -21.14
C SER A 62 6.40 -1.90 -20.64
N LEU A 63 5.32 -1.93 -19.86
CA LEU A 63 4.64 -0.72 -19.38
C LEU A 63 5.55 0.16 -18.51
N LEU A 64 6.39 -0.45 -17.69
CA LEU A 64 7.27 0.27 -16.76
C LEU A 64 8.37 1.06 -17.48
N PRO A 65 9.15 0.52 -18.44
CA PRO A 65 10.10 1.29 -19.24
C PRO A 65 9.43 2.40 -20.06
N PHE A 66 8.28 2.12 -20.70
CA PHE A 66 7.53 3.14 -21.45
C PHE A 66 6.98 4.22 -20.52
N GLY A 67 6.54 3.88 -19.31
CA GLY A 67 6.12 4.84 -18.29
C GLY A 67 7.25 5.80 -17.92
N ILE A 68 8.46 5.29 -17.68
CA ILE A 68 9.63 6.14 -17.36
C ILE A 68 9.99 7.07 -18.55
N ILE A 69 9.98 6.55 -19.79
CA ILE A 69 10.21 7.38 -20.98
C ILE A 69 9.13 8.46 -21.11
N ALA A 70 7.85 8.12 -20.87
CA ALA A 70 6.76 9.09 -20.89
C ALA A 70 6.92 10.18 -19.82
N LEU A 71 7.38 9.81 -18.61
CA LEU A 71 7.69 10.77 -17.53
C LEU A 71 8.81 11.73 -17.95
N VAL A 72 9.88 11.24 -18.57
CA VAL A 72 10.97 12.08 -19.07
C VAL A 72 10.49 12.95 -20.22
N ALA A 73 9.68 12.42 -21.13
CA ALA A 73 9.09 13.18 -22.23
C ALA A 73 8.19 14.33 -21.71
N MET A 74 7.46 14.12 -20.63
CA MET A 74 6.60 15.12 -19.97
C MET A 74 7.39 16.33 -19.45
N LEU A 75 8.65 16.15 -19.05
CA LEU A 75 9.54 17.26 -18.64
C LEU A 75 9.90 18.19 -19.83
N VAL A 76 9.92 17.66 -21.04
CA VAL A 76 10.40 18.39 -22.22
C VAL A 76 9.24 18.86 -23.11
N LEU A 77 8.22 18.03 -23.30
CA LEU A 77 7.10 18.32 -24.21
C LEU A 77 6.01 19.14 -23.53
N PRO A 78 5.39 20.11 -24.24
CA PRO A 78 4.22 20.82 -23.72
C PRO A 78 3.03 19.86 -23.65
N LEU A 79 2.41 19.77 -22.48
CA LEU A 79 1.21 18.96 -22.26
C LEU A 79 -0.06 19.78 -22.57
N PRO A 80 -1.08 19.17 -23.20
CA PRO A 80 -2.42 19.76 -23.23
C PRO A 80 -3.01 19.87 -21.82
N ILE A 81 -3.77 20.92 -21.54
CA ILE A 81 -4.37 21.20 -20.21
C ILE A 81 -5.20 20.01 -19.69
N ALA A 82 -6.04 19.42 -20.55
CA ALA A 82 -6.85 18.26 -20.18
C ALA A 82 -6.03 17.04 -19.75
N LEU A 83 -4.86 16.85 -20.36
CA LEU A 83 -3.94 15.78 -19.99
C LEU A 83 -3.23 16.09 -18.67
N LEU A 84 -2.88 17.37 -18.44
CA LEU A 84 -2.31 17.85 -17.18
C LEU A 84 -3.26 17.60 -16.01
N ASP A 85 -4.53 17.99 -16.13
CA ASP A 85 -5.57 17.73 -15.13
C ASP A 85 -5.72 16.22 -14.83
N THR A 86 -5.75 15.40 -15.89
CA THR A 86 -5.85 13.95 -15.75
C THR A 86 -4.68 13.37 -14.97
N PHE A 87 -3.46 13.81 -15.25
CA PHE A 87 -2.27 13.34 -14.54
C PHE A 87 -2.19 13.86 -13.10
N PHE A 88 -2.70 15.04 -12.79
CA PHE A 88 -2.82 15.50 -11.40
C PHE A 88 -3.75 14.61 -10.59
N VAL A 89 -4.94 14.31 -11.13
CA VAL A 89 -5.88 13.39 -10.47
C VAL A 89 -5.27 12.01 -10.32
N LEU A 90 -4.58 11.50 -11.34
CA LEU A 90 -3.87 10.21 -11.29
C LEU A 90 -2.80 10.22 -10.19
N ASN A 91 -2.01 11.27 -10.08
CA ASN A 91 -0.95 11.40 -9.06
C ASN A 91 -1.51 11.43 -7.64
N ILE A 92 -2.62 12.16 -7.41
CA ILE A 92 -3.32 12.18 -6.12
C ILE A 92 -3.87 10.78 -5.81
N THR A 93 -4.52 10.14 -6.78
CA THR A 93 -5.08 8.79 -6.64
C THR A 93 -4.00 7.75 -6.34
N LEU A 94 -2.87 7.80 -7.06
CA LEU A 94 -1.73 6.91 -6.83
C LEU A 94 -1.15 7.11 -5.42
N SER A 95 -0.98 8.33 -4.97
CA SER A 95 -0.45 8.64 -3.64
C SER A 95 -1.39 8.18 -2.53
N LEU A 96 -2.70 8.32 -2.73
CA LEU A 96 -3.72 7.81 -1.81
C LEU A 96 -3.72 6.28 -1.79
N LEU A 97 -3.62 5.63 -2.95
CA LEU A 97 -3.52 4.17 -3.06
C LEU A 97 -2.30 3.65 -2.31
N ILE A 98 -1.13 4.27 -2.51
CA ILE A 98 0.10 3.91 -1.82
C ILE A 98 -0.06 4.05 -0.29
N LEU A 99 -0.69 5.12 0.18
CA LEU A 99 -0.99 5.31 1.61
C LEU A 99 -1.93 4.22 2.13
N MET A 100 -3.00 3.89 1.40
CA MET A 100 -3.94 2.84 1.82
C MET A 100 -3.27 1.47 1.87
N VAL A 101 -2.44 1.13 0.89
CA VAL A 101 -1.65 -0.11 0.92
C VAL A 101 -0.69 -0.11 2.11
N ALA A 102 0.02 1.00 2.37
CA ALA A 102 0.91 1.14 3.52
C ALA A 102 0.18 0.93 4.85
N MET A 103 -1.06 1.40 4.99
CA MET A 103 -1.87 1.19 6.20
C MET A 103 -2.31 -0.27 6.38
N HIS A 104 -2.54 -1.02 5.31
CA HIS A 104 -3.00 -2.41 5.36
C HIS A 104 -1.86 -3.44 5.34
N THR A 105 -0.64 -3.05 5.05
CA THR A 105 0.54 -3.94 5.05
C THR A 105 0.83 -4.44 6.46
N HIS A 106 1.08 -5.73 6.67
CA HIS A 106 1.37 -6.30 7.99
C HIS A 106 2.84 -6.15 8.38
N ARG A 107 3.75 -6.39 7.44
CA ARG A 107 5.20 -6.26 7.63
C ARG A 107 5.78 -5.30 6.59
N PRO A 108 6.79 -4.49 6.92
CA PRO A 108 7.43 -3.60 5.95
C PRO A 108 7.88 -4.33 4.67
N LEU A 109 8.40 -5.55 4.80
CA LEU A 109 8.88 -6.38 3.70
C LEU A 109 7.77 -6.90 2.77
N ASP A 110 6.51 -6.99 3.24
CA ASP A 110 5.38 -7.38 2.39
C ASP A 110 5.10 -6.34 1.29
N PHE A 111 5.59 -5.11 1.51
CA PHE A 111 5.54 -4.03 0.52
C PHE A 111 6.95 -3.65 0.04
N SER A 112 7.74 -4.64 -0.34
CA SER A 112 9.14 -4.46 -0.78
C SER A 112 9.33 -3.52 -1.97
N SER A 113 8.31 -3.35 -2.82
CA SER A 113 8.31 -2.41 -3.95
C SER A 113 8.07 -0.95 -3.54
N PHE A 114 7.75 -0.66 -2.29
CA PHE A 114 7.39 0.68 -1.82
C PHE A 114 8.45 1.74 -2.12
N PRO A 115 9.78 1.52 -1.91
CA PRO A 115 10.80 2.53 -2.23
C PRO A 115 10.79 2.89 -3.72
N ASN A 116 10.60 1.92 -4.61
CA ASN A 116 10.55 2.15 -6.06
C ASN A 116 9.29 2.92 -6.47
N LEU A 117 8.13 2.58 -5.89
CA LEU A 117 6.88 3.31 -6.13
C LEU A 117 6.97 4.76 -5.65
N LEU A 118 7.64 4.97 -4.52
CA LEU A 118 7.90 6.31 -3.98
C LEU A 118 8.72 7.15 -4.97
N LEU A 119 9.79 6.58 -5.56
CA LEU A 119 10.60 7.24 -6.57
C LEU A 119 9.80 7.57 -7.83
N ILE A 120 9.01 6.61 -8.36
CA ILE A 120 8.19 6.82 -9.56
C ILE A 120 7.15 7.92 -9.32
N ALA A 121 6.43 7.88 -8.21
CA ALA A 121 5.44 8.91 -7.86
C ALA A 121 6.08 10.29 -7.69
N THR A 122 7.30 10.36 -7.15
CA THR A 122 8.04 11.60 -6.99
C THR A 122 8.49 12.17 -8.35
N VAL A 123 8.99 11.33 -9.24
CA VAL A 123 9.40 11.77 -10.62
C VAL A 123 8.18 12.21 -11.42
N LEU A 124 7.04 11.50 -11.32
CA LEU A 124 5.78 11.92 -11.93
C LEU A 124 5.38 13.33 -11.48
N ARG A 125 5.42 13.58 -10.18
CA ARG A 125 5.08 14.89 -9.59
C ARG A 125 6.04 15.99 -10.05
N LEU A 126 7.35 15.73 -10.07
CA LEU A 126 8.32 16.69 -10.61
C LEU A 126 8.02 17.05 -12.06
N GLY A 127 7.69 16.04 -12.88
CA GLY A 127 7.29 16.27 -14.26
C GLY A 127 6.03 17.12 -14.39
N LEU A 128 5.03 16.85 -13.57
CA LEU A 128 3.79 17.64 -13.52
C LEU A 128 4.06 19.09 -13.11
N ASN A 129 4.87 19.31 -12.07
CA ASN A 129 5.20 20.65 -11.60
C ASN A 129 5.95 21.48 -12.68
N VAL A 130 6.84 20.86 -13.46
CA VAL A 130 7.51 21.53 -14.58
C VAL A 130 6.52 21.83 -15.72
N ALA A 131 5.62 20.90 -16.02
CA ALA A 131 4.62 21.08 -17.06
C ALA A 131 3.59 22.18 -16.70
N SER A 132 3.08 22.17 -15.44
CA SER A 132 2.17 23.21 -14.94
C SER A 132 2.83 24.59 -14.91
N THR A 133 4.07 24.68 -14.41
CA THR A 133 4.85 25.94 -14.40
C THR A 133 4.92 26.56 -15.78
N ARG A 134 5.20 25.76 -16.81
CA ARG A 134 5.27 26.25 -18.19
C ARG A 134 3.94 26.86 -18.64
N ILE A 135 2.81 26.21 -18.31
CA ILE A 135 1.47 26.69 -18.68
C ILE A 135 1.11 27.92 -17.87
N VAL A 136 1.35 27.92 -16.55
CA VAL A 136 1.12 29.08 -15.66
C VAL A 136 1.87 30.31 -16.17
N LEU A 137 3.16 30.17 -16.49
CA LEU A 137 3.95 31.31 -16.95
C LEU A 137 3.58 31.79 -18.36
N LYS A 138 3.18 30.85 -19.26
CA LYS A 138 2.84 31.18 -20.64
C LYS A 138 1.43 31.73 -20.80
N ASP A 139 0.46 31.08 -20.21
CA ASP A 139 -0.96 31.29 -20.46
C ASP A 139 -1.71 31.88 -19.24
N GLY A 140 -1.05 32.06 -18.08
CA GLY A 140 -1.66 32.53 -16.82
C GLY A 140 -2.34 33.90 -16.89
N HIS A 141 -2.03 34.72 -17.89
CA HIS A 141 -2.68 35.98 -18.15
C HIS A 141 -4.10 35.84 -18.71
N THR A 142 -4.48 34.67 -19.21
CA THR A 142 -5.77 34.43 -19.88
C THR A 142 -6.92 34.21 -18.89
N GLY A 143 -6.63 33.80 -17.65
CA GLY A 143 -7.63 33.62 -16.63
C GLY A 143 -7.27 32.59 -15.56
N PRO A 144 -8.16 32.36 -14.57
CA PRO A 144 -7.95 31.41 -13.49
C PRO A 144 -7.86 29.94 -13.94
N ASP A 145 -8.49 29.59 -15.03
CA ASP A 145 -8.54 28.25 -15.63
C ASP A 145 -7.37 27.97 -16.60
N ALA A 146 -6.46 28.94 -16.78
CA ALA A 146 -5.35 28.85 -17.73
C ALA A 146 -4.47 27.61 -17.55
N ALA A 147 -4.27 27.16 -16.31
CA ALA A 147 -3.46 26.00 -15.97
C ALA A 147 -4.26 24.72 -15.68
N GLY A 148 -5.59 24.75 -15.93
CA GLY A 148 -6.50 23.63 -15.74
C GLY A 148 -7.42 23.78 -14.54
N LYS A 149 -8.54 23.06 -14.59
CA LYS A 149 -9.60 23.14 -13.59
C LYS A 149 -9.20 22.60 -12.23
N VAL A 150 -8.28 21.66 -12.16
CA VAL A 150 -7.77 21.11 -10.90
C VAL A 150 -7.00 22.19 -10.14
N ILE A 151 -6.09 22.90 -10.81
CA ILE A 151 -5.30 23.99 -10.22
C ILE A 151 -6.21 25.14 -9.79
N GLU A 152 -7.15 25.55 -10.65
CA GLU A 152 -8.15 26.56 -10.35
C GLU A 152 -8.94 26.24 -9.09
N ALA A 153 -9.56 25.04 -9.02
CA ALA A 153 -10.38 24.62 -7.89
C ALA A 153 -9.62 24.62 -6.56
N PHE A 154 -8.36 24.14 -6.55
CA PHE A 154 -7.53 24.16 -5.35
C PHE A 154 -7.08 25.58 -4.97
N GLY A 155 -6.81 26.45 -5.96
CA GLY A 155 -6.47 27.85 -5.73
C GLY A 155 -7.63 28.59 -5.09
N GLU A 156 -8.83 28.50 -5.66
CA GLU A 156 -10.04 29.14 -5.15
C GLU A 156 -10.42 28.64 -3.75
N PHE A 157 -10.25 27.35 -3.48
CA PHE A 157 -10.56 26.74 -2.18
C PHE A 157 -9.76 27.38 -1.04
N ILE A 158 -8.47 27.70 -1.24
CA ILE A 158 -7.65 28.31 -0.19
C ILE A 158 -7.77 29.83 -0.18
N VAL A 159 -7.83 30.48 -1.34
CA VAL A 159 -7.92 31.92 -1.42
C VAL A 159 -9.27 32.41 -0.90
N SER A 160 -10.37 31.69 -1.17
CA SER A 160 -11.72 31.95 -0.65
C SER A 160 -12.10 33.46 -0.68
N GLY A 161 -11.73 34.12 -1.78
CA GLY A 161 -12.02 35.56 -1.99
C GLY A 161 -11.05 36.57 -1.31
N ASN A 162 -10.06 36.11 -0.54
CA ASN A 162 -9.03 36.96 0.06
C ASN A 162 -7.63 36.44 -0.17
N TYR A 163 -6.94 36.99 -1.16
CA TYR A 163 -5.60 36.57 -1.57
C TYR A 163 -4.55 36.67 -0.45
N ALA A 164 -4.63 37.69 0.42
CA ALA A 164 -3.69 37.83 1.53
C ALA A 164 -3.84 36.68 2.54
N VAL A 165 -5.07 36.34 2.90
CA VAL A 165 -5.34 35.18 3.77
C VAL A 165 -4.88 33.87 3.10
N GLY A 166 -5.18 33.70 1.81
CA GLY A 166 -4.74 32.52 1.03
C GLY A 166 -3.23 32.31 1.07
N ILE A 167 -2.43 33.36 0.85
CA ILE A 167 -0.96 33.30 0.92
C ILE A 167 -0.48 32.86 2.31
N PHE A 168 -1.00 33.43 3.38
CA PHE A 168 -0.59 33.09 4.74
C PHE A 168 -0.96 31.65 5.09
N VAL A 169 -2.19 31.22 4.81
CA VAL A 169 -2.63 29.84 5.05
C VAL A 169 -1.79 28.85 4.25
N PHE A 170 -1.58 29.13 2.97
CA PHE A 170 -0.75 28.31 2.10
C PHE A 170 0.70 28.24 2.62
N SER A 171 1.29 29.38 3.03
CA SER A 171 2.66 29.42 3.58
C SER A 171 2.78 28.55 4.83
N ILE A 172 1.78 28.58 5.72
CA ILE A 172 1.76 27.70 6.91
C ILE A 172 1.72 26.23 6.49
N LEU A 173 0.89 25.87 5.52
CA LEU A 173 0.81 24.49 5.00
C LEU A 173 2.14 24.03 4.40
N VAL A 174 2.82 24.90 3.62
CA VAL A 174 4.15 24.62 3.06
C VAL A 174 5.17 24.35 4.16
N ILE A 175 5.19 25.21 5.18
CA ILE A 175 6.15 25.08 6.32
C ILE A 175 5.88 23.78 7.08
N ILE A 176 4.63 23.46 7.39
CA ILE A 176 4.26 22.21 8.07
C ILE A 176 4.69 21.00 7.23
N ASN A 177 4.37 20.98 5.94
CA ASN A 177 4.73 19.87 5.05
C ASN A 177 6.25 19.67 4.97
N LEU A 178 7.02 20.76 4.78
CA LEU A 178 8.47 20.67 4.63
C LEU A 178 9.17 20.36 5.97
N VAL A 179 8.86 21.14 7.02
CA VAL A 179 9.62 21.11 8.27
C VAL A 179 9.19 19.97 9.17
N VAL A 180 7.88 19.75 9.31
CA VAL A 180 7.36 18.73 10.24
C VAL A 180 7.29 17.38 9.55
N ILE A 181 6.60 17.30 8.42
CA ILE A 181 6.25 16.00 7.83
C ILE A 181 7.41 15.44 7.03
N THR A 182 7.91 16.17 6.02
CA THR A 182 8.97 15.64 5.13
C THR A 182 10.30 15.46 5.86
N LYS A 183 10.73 16.41 6.69
CA LYS A 183 11.94 16.24 7.50
C LYS A 183 11.76 15.16 8.58
N GLY A 184 10.56 15.07 9.19
CA GLY A 184 10.24 14.06 10.19
C GLY A 184 10.32 12.65 9.60
N ALA A 185 9.58 12.37 8.53
CA ALA A 185 9.56 11.09 7.85
C ALA A 185 10.97 10.68 7.35
N GLY A 186 11.70 11.62 6.75
CA GLY A 186 13.08 11.37 6.29
C GLY A 186 14.05 11.04 7.44
N ARG A 187 13.91 11.70 8.60
CA ARG A 187 14.75 11.41 9.77
C ARG A 187 14.44 10.03 10.36
N VAL A 188 13.17 9.67 10.45
CA VAL A 188 12.77 8.34 10.91
C VAL A 188 13.31 7.26 9.97
N SER A 189 13.20 7.44 8.66
CA SER A 189 13.73 6.51 7.66
C SER A 189 15.25 6.34 7.78
N GLU A 190 16.00 7.44 7.91
CA GLU A 190 17.45 7.43 8.08
C GLU A 190 17.88 6.66 9.35
N VAL A 191 17.23 6.93 10.47
CA VAL A 191 17.54 6.30 11.76
C VAL A 191 17.20 4.81 11.75
N SER A 192 16.03 4.44 11.20
CA SER A 192 15.63 3.03 11.07
C SER A 192 16.59 2.25 10.16
N ALA A 193 16.99 2.83 9.03
CA ALA A 193 17.96 2.21 8.13
C ALA A 193 19.31 1.97 8.85
N ARG A 194 19.80 2.96 9.59
CA ARG A 194 21.04 2.83 10.35
C ARG A 194 20.95 1.71 11.39
N PHE A 195 19.91 1.69 12.21
CA PHE A 195 19.76 0.65 13.23
C PHE A 195 19.63 -0.75 12.64
N THR A 196 18.91 -0.90 11.53
CA THR A 196 18.77 -2.20 10.86
C THR A 196 20.11 -2.67 10.30
N LEU A 197 20.90 -1.78 9.67
CA LEU A 197 22.21 -2.11 9.14
C LEU A 197 23.22 -2.41 10.24
N ASP A 198 23.22 -1.65 11.34
CA ASP A 198 24.10 -1.87 12.49
C ASP A 198 23.78 -3.20 13.21
N ALA A 199 22.50 -3.61 13.23
CA ALA A 199 22.06 -4.88 13.81
C ALA A 199 22.32 -6.11 12.93
N LEU A 200 22.61 -5.92 11.63
CA LEU A 200 22.76 -7.02 10.65
C LEU A 200 23.80 -8.06 11.08
N PRO A 201 25.04 -7.71 11.48
CA PRO A 201 26.03 -8.69 11.90
C PRO A 201 25.58 -9.50 13.13
N GLY A 202 24.94 -8.83 14.09
CA GLY A 202 24.39 -9.49 15.30
C GLY A 202 23.30 -10.49 14.97
N LYS A 203 22.35 -10.14 14.07
CA LYS A 203 21.31 -11.05 13.59
C LYS A 203 21.91 -12.27 12.86
N GLN A 204 22.96 -12.06 12.05
CA GLN A 204 23.63 -13.16 11.34
C GLN A 204 24.36 -14.09 12.32
N MET A 205 25.07 -13.54 13.32
CA MET A 205 25.74 -14.36 14.36
C MET A 205 24.72 -15.15 15.20
N ALA A 206 23.56 -14.58 15.50
CA ALA A 206 22.49 -15.32 16.19
C ALA A 206 21.97 -16.51 15.37
N ILE A 207 21.73 -16.33 14.05
CA ILE A 207 21.36 -17.42 13.15
C ILE A 207 22.42 -18.52 13.10
N ASP A 208 23.70 -18.13 13.08
CA ASP A 208 24.82 -19.11 13.09
C ASP A 208 24.90 -19.87 14.42
N ALA A 209 24.64 -19.21 15.54
CA ALA A 209 24.57 -19.86 16.85
C ALA A 209 23.40 -20.85 16.93
N ASP A 210 22.19 -20.47 16.45
CA ASP A 210 21.02 -21.34 16.41
C ASP A 210 21.25 -22.56 15.51
N LEU A 211 21.91 -22.38 14.37
CA LEU A 211 22.30 -23.48 13.47
C LEU A 211 23.28 -24.42 14.14
N ASN A 212 24.31 -23.89 14.80
CA ASN A 212 25.32 -24.70 15.51
C ASN A 212 24.73 -25.44 16.73
N ALA A 213 23.72 -24.84 17.39
CA ALA A 213 23.00 -25.48 18.48
C ALA A 213 21.99 -26.54 18.02
N GLY A 214 21.77 -26.70 16.70
CA GLY A 214 20.80 -27.62 16.14
C GLY A 214 19.32 -27.18 16.28
N ILE A 215 19.10 -25.93 16.65
CA ILE A 215 17.75 -25.33 16.76
C ILE A 215 17.17 -25.06 15.37
N LEU A 216 18.03 -24.70 14.41
CA LEU A 216 17.66 -24.45 13.01
C LEU A 216 18.28 -25.50 12.09
N THR A 217 17.54 -25.89 11.06
CA THR A 217 18.08 -26.65 9.93
C THR A 217 18.91 -25.74 9.01
N PRO A 218 19.84 -26.29 8.18
CA PRO A 218 20.61 -25.50 7.22
C PRO A 218 19.74 -24.69 6.25
N ASP A 219 18.60 -25.24 5.82
CA ASP A 219 17.69 -24.57 4.90
C ASP A 219 16.93 -23.42 5.59
N GLU A 220 16.49 -23.60 6.83
CA GLU A 220 15.87 -22.53 7.64
C GLU A 220 16.87 -21.42 7.95
N ALA A 221 18.11 -21.77 8.30
CA ALA A 221 19.15 -20.76 8.53
C ALA A 221 19.44 -19.95 7.26
N LYS A 222 19.46 -20.59 6.09
CA LYS A 222 19.59 -19.92 4.79
C LYS A 222 18.42 -18.97 4.53
N ALA A 223 17.19 -19.42 4.72
CA ALA A 223 15.98 -18.61 4.54
C ALA A 223 15.97 -17.38 5.47
N ARG A 224 16.35 -17.55 6.75
CA ARG A 224 16.45 -16.42 7.70
C ARG A 224 17.54 -15.43 7.33
N ARG A 225 18.71 -15.89 6.85
CA ARG A 225 19.76 -14.98 6.36
C ARG A 225 19.30 -14.17 5.15
N GLU A 226 18.58 -14.79 4.22
CA GLU A 226 17.99 -14.09 3.07
C GLU A 226 16.95 -13.05 3.51
N GLU A 227 16.10 -13.36 4.51
CA GLU A 227 15.11 -12.43 5.06
C GLU A 227 15.80 -11.21 5.71
N VAL A 228 16.83 -11.45 6.53
CA VAL A 228 17.60 -10.37 7.18
C VAL A 228 18.33 -9.50 6.16
N THR A 229 18.85 -10.08 5.08
CA THR A 229 19.48 -9.33 3.98
C THR A 229 18.45 -8.47 3.24
N LYS A 230 17.29 -9.04 2.90
CA LYS A 230 16.18 -8.30 2.27
C LYS A 230 15.68 -7.15 3.16
N GLU A 231 15.65 -7.35 4.47
CA GLU A 231 15.28 -6.30 5.43
C GLU A 231 16.28 -5.14 5.38
N ALA A 232 17.58 -5.43 5.38
CA ALA A 232 18.63 -4.43 5.27
C ALA A 232 18.56 -3.66 3.94
N ASP A 233 18.39 -4.36 2.82
CA ASP A 233 18.24 -3.78 1.49
C ASP A 233 17.00 -2.88 1.39
N PHE A 234 15.89 -3.31 1.98
CA PHE A 234 14.65 -2.54 2.03
C PHE A 234 14.85 -1.21 2.78
N TYR A 235 15.37 -1.25 4.01
CA TYR A 235 15.58 -0.03 4.80
C TYR A 235 16.65 0.88 4.20
N GLY A 236 17.69 0.33 3.60
CA GLY A 236 18.69 1.09 2.85
C GLY A 236 18.09 1.81 1.65
N SER A 237 17.23 1.14 0.89
CA SER A 237 16.49 1.72 -0.24
C SER A 237 15.50 2.78 0.21
N MET A 238 14.86 2.59 1.38
CA MET A 238 13.94 3.55 1.98
C MET A 238 14.63 4.86 2.38
N ASP A 239 15.83 4.79 2.95
CA ASP A 239 16.61 6.00 3.26
C ASP A 239 16.91 6.80 1.98
N GLY A 240 17.32 6.11 0.90
CA GLY A 240 17.55 6.73 -0.40
C GLY A 240 16.28 7.39 -0.97
N ALA A 241 15.17 6.66 -1.01
CA ALA A 241 13.90 7.16 -1.52
C ALA A 241 13.35 8.34 -0.69
N SER A 242 13.49 8.30 0.63
CA SER A 242 13.09 9.41 1.52
C SER A 242 13.87 10.69 1.27
N LYS A 243 15.17 10.59 0.95
CA LYS A 243 15.99 11.75 0.56
C LYS A 243 15.52 12.36 -0.76
N PHE A 244 15.06 11.52 -1.69
CA PHE A 244 14.49 11.97 -2.96
C PHE A 244 13.20 12.76 -2.75
N VAL A 245 12.27 12.25 -1.90
CA VAL A 245 11.03 12.97 -1.52
C VAL A 245 11.31 14.31 -0.86
N LYS A 246 12.35 14.37 -0.01
CA LYS A 246 12.79 15.64 0.61
C LYS A 246 13.32 16.63 -0.44
N GLY A 247 14.10 16.16 -1.42
CA GLY A 247 14.59 16.97 -2.52
C GLY A 247 13.47 17.57 -3.36
N ASP A 248 12.46 16.77 -3.67
CA ASP A 248 11.29 17.17 -4.43
C ASP A 248 10.43 18.21 -3.68
N ALA A 249 10.25 18.08 -2.37
CA ALA A 249 9.56 19.09 -1.57
C ALA A 249 10.28 20.44 -1.60
N ILE A 250 11.62 20.46 -1.60
CA ILE A 250 12.42 21.68 -1.75
C ILE A 250 12.28 22.25 -3.16
N ALA A 251 12.36 21.39 -4.19
CA ALA A 251 12.17 21.78 -5.58
C ALA A 251 10.79 22.42 -5.80
N GLY A 252 9.72 21.85 -5.23
CA GLY A 252 8.37 22.41 -5.30
C GLY A 252 8.26 23.84 -4.75
N ILE A 253 8.97 24.15 -3.67
CA ILE A 253 9.01 25.53 -3.12
C ILE A 253 9.75 26.49 -4.08
N LEU A 254 10.87 26.03 -4.66
CA LEU A 254 11.61 26.86 -5.64
C LEU A 254 10.78 27.10 -6.89
N ILE A 255 10.08 26.10 -7.39
CA ILE A 255 9.15 26.21 -8.51
C ILE A 255 8.03 27.20 -8.19
N LEU A 256 7.44 27.13 -7.00
CA LEU A 256 6.43 28.09 -6.55
C LEU A 256 6.96 29.53 -6.57
N LEU A 257 8.16 29.76 -6.07
CA LEU A 257 8.78 31.10 -6.10
C LEU A 257 8.98 31.58 -7.54
N VAL A 258 9.42 30.67 -8.45
CA VAL A 258 9.54 30.98 -9.89
C VAL A 258 8.17 31.31 -10.48
N ASN A 259 7.12 30.58 -10.15
CA ASN A 259 5.77 30.85 -10.63
C ASN A 259 5.26 32.21 -10.18
N ILE A 260 5.42 32.55 -8.91
CA ILE A 260 4.97 33.84 -8.36
C ILE A 260 5.78 34.99 -8.97
N ILE A 261 7.12 34.95 -8.86
CA ILE A 261 7.97 36.07 -9.30
C ILE A 261 7.97 36.16 -10.83
N GLY A 262 8.17 35.02 -11.53
CA GLY A 262 8.17 34.96 -12.98
C GLY A 262 6.82 35.33 -13.57
N GLY A 263 5.72 34.84 -12.98
CA GLY A 263 4.36 35.19 -13.40
C GLY A 263 4.05 36.67 -13.27
N LEU A 264 4.41 37.31 -12.13
CA LEU A 264 4.26 38.75 -11.96
C LEU A 264 5.05 39.54 -12.99
N ILE A 265 6.33 39.18 -13.23
CA ILE A 265 7.18 39.88 -14.22
C ILE A 265 6.57 39.72 -15.61
N ILE A 266 6.17 38.51 -16.01
CA ILE A 266 5.58 38.22 -17.33
C ILE A 266 4.25 38.96 -17.47
N GLY A 267 3.38 38.92 -16.48
CA GLY A 267 2.08 39.58 -16.49
C GLY A 267 2.19 41.11 -16.67
N ILE A 268 3.13 41.73 -15.94
CA ILE A 268 3.31 43.19 -15.98
C ILE A 268 4.08 43.64 -17.23
N VAL A 269 5.21 42.98 -17.53
CA VAL A 269 6.14 43.44 -18.57
C VAL A 269 5.75 42.96 -19.97
N GLN A 270 5.21 41.75 -20.10
CA GLN A 270 4.91 41.16 -21.40
C GLN A 270 3.44 41.31 -21.82
N HIS A 271 2.53 41.32 -20.83
CA HIS A 271 1.08 41.41 -21.08
C HIS A 271 0.47 42.74 -20.64
N ASP A 272 1.28 43.74 -20.18
CA ASP A 272 0.85 45.06 -19.75
C ASP A 272 -0.31 45.06 -18.72
N LEU A 273 -0.38 44.00 -17.89
CA LEU A 273 -1.41 43.90 -16.87
C LEU A 273 -1.12 44.86 -15.72
N PRO A 274 -2.16 45.50 -15.15
CA PRO A 274 -2.02 46.23 -13.89
C PRO A 274 -1.51 45.30 -12.77
N ILE A 275 -0.65 45.82 -11.89
CA ILE A 275 -0.03 45.02 -10.80
C ILE A 275 -1.05 44.20 -10.01
N GLY A 276 -2.22 44.79 -9.73
CA GLY A 276 -3.31 44.13 -8.99
C GLY A 276 -3.87 42.93 -9.73
N GLN A 277 -4.14 43.04 -11.03
CA GLN A 277 -4.67 41.95 -11.84
C GLN A 277 -3.61 40.86 -12.10
N ALA A 278 -2.37 41.25 -12.33
CA ALA A 278 -1.26 40.29 -12.49
C ALA A 278 -1.06 39.51 -11.19
N ALA A 279 -1.08 40.19 -10.03
CA ALA A 279 -0.98 39.50 -8.74
C ALA A 279 -2.17 38.54 -8.51
N GLU A 280 -3.39 38.97 -8.79
CA GLU A 280 -4.59 38.15 -8.63
C GLU A 280 -4.53 36.88 -9.46
N ALA A 281 -4.23 36.96 -10.77
CA ALA A 281 -4.16 35.81 -11.67
C ALA A 281 -3.02 34.88 -11.30
N TYR A 282 -1.80 35.40 -11.21
CA TYR A 282 -0.62 34.52 -11.02
C TYR A 282 -0.48 34.00 -9.59
N LEU A 283 -0.96 34.71 -8.56
CA LEU A 283 -0.98 34.17 -7.18
C LEU A 283 -2.01 33.06 -7.04
N LEU A 284 -3.20 33.20 -7.61
CA LEU A 284 -4.21 32.15 -7.57
C LEU A 284 -3.70 30.86 -8.21
N LEU A 285 -3.17 30.96 -9.42
CA LEU A 285 -2.59 29.83 -10.16
C LEU A 285 -1.40 29.21 -9.43
N SER A 286 -0.49 30.02 -8.88
CA SER A 286 0.68 29.54 -8.16
C SER A 286 0.31 28.83 -6.85
N ILE A 287 -0.66 29.37 -6.08
CA ILE A 287 -1.17 28.74 -4.87
C ILE A 287 -1.87 27.43 -5.21
N GLY A 288 -2.71 27.41 -6.25
CA GLY A 288 -3.39 26.20 -6.72
C GLY A 288 -2.42 25.12 -7.15
N ASP A 289 -1.44 25.45 -7.99
CA ASP A 289 -0.37 24.52 -8.44
C ASP A 289 0.44 23.98 -7.26
N GLY A 290 0.85 24.85 -6.34
CA GLY A 290 1.56 24.47 -5.14
C GLY A 290 0.77 23.49 -4.24
N LEU A 291 -0.55 23.70 -4.10
CA LEU A 291 -1.39 22.81 -3.32
C LEU A 291 -1.56 21.43 -3.95
N VAL A 292 -1.88 21.41 -5.24
CA VAL A 292 -2.03 20.15 -5.98
C VAL A 292 -0.75 19.33 -5.91
N ALA A 293 0.41 19.99 -5.90
CA ALA A 293 1.70 19.33 -5.72
C ALA A 293 1.93 18.87 -4.26
N GLN A 294 1.45 19.61 -3.25
CA GLN A 294 1.70 19.28 -1.85
C GLN A 294 0.91 18.09 -1.32
N ILE A 295 -0.33 17.88 -1.78
CA ILE A 295 -1.18 16.80 -1.29
C ILE A 295 -0.54 15.43 -1.51
N PRO A 296 -0.07 15.05 -2.71
CA PRO A 296 0.64 13.80 -2.91
C PRO A 296 1.92 13.69 -2.08
N SER A 297 2.66 14.80 -1.91
CA SER A 297 3.87 14.85 -1.07
C SER A 297 3.57 14.48 0.38
N LEU A 298 2.51 15.05 0.92
CA LEU A 298 2.04 14.78 2.26
C LEU A 298 1.66 13.31 2.44
N LEU A 299 0.82 12.79 1.54
CA LEU A 299 0.36 11.40 1.57
C LEU A 299 1.52 10.40 1.50
N LEU A 300 2.47 10.61 0.60
CA LEU A 300 3.66 9.76 0.45
C LEU A 300 4.59 9.86 1.66
N SER A 301 4.77 11.05 2.25
CA SER A 301 5.58 11.23 3.46
C SER A 301 4.95 10.53 4.67
N ILE A 302 3.62 10.60 4.82
CA ILE A 302 2.89 9.86 5.86
C ILE A 302 3.00 8.34 5.62
N ALA A 303 2.80 7.87 4.38
CA ALA A 303 2.96 6.47 4.04
C ALA A 303 4.38 5.96 4.37
N THR A 304 5.40 6.77 4.06
CA THR A 304 6.79 6.49 4.42
C THR A 304 6.97 6.35 5.93
N ALA A 305 6.46 7.30 6.71
CA ALA A 305 6.53 7.25 8.17
C ALA A 305 5.85 5.99 8.72
N ILE A 306 4.65 5.67 8.23
CA ILE A 306 3.88 4.48 8.65
C ILE A 306 4.66 3.19 8.37
N ILE A 307 5.18 3.02 7.15
CA ILE A 307 5.91 1.79 6.77
C ILE A 307 7.19 1.63 7.59
N VAL A 308 7.95 2.71 7.78
CA VAL A 308 9.26 2.65 8.46
C VAL A 308 9.11 2.48 9.97
N THR A 309 8.04 3.01 10.57
CA THR A 309 7.78 2.85 12.02
C THR A 309 7.01 1.59 12.36
N ARG A 310 6.61 0.80 11.36
CA ARG A 310 5.82 -0.39 11.60
C ARG A 310 6.63 -1.50 12.25
N VAL A 311 6.14 -1.99 13.37
CA VAL A 311 6.63 -3.20 14.01
C VAL A 311 5.98 -4.40 13.31
N SER A 312 6.78 -5.42 12.99
CA SER A 312 6.28 -6.68 12.40
C SER A 312 5.33 -7.36 13.37
N SER A 313 4.03 -7.30 13.11
CA SER A 313 3.00 -7.95 13.89
C SER A 313 1.98 -8.63 12.98
N ALA A 314 1.33 -9.68 13.48
CA ALA A 314 0.30 -10.40 12.72
C ALA A 314 -1.01 -9.61 12.57
N GLN A 315 -1.15 -8.44 13.22
CA GLN A 315 -2.37 -7.65 13.25
C GLN A 315 -2.27 -6.39 12.40
N ASN A 316 -3.39 -5.97 11.80
CA ASN A 316 -3.49 -4.69 11.10
C ASN A 316 -3.25 -3.52 12.07
N MET A 317 -2.66 -2.42 11.58
CA MET A 317 -2.37 -1.23 12.40
C MET A 317 -3.63 -0.71 13.10
N SER A 318 -4.77 -0.68 12.40
CA SER A 318 -6.06 -0.25 12.97
C SER A 318 -6.49 -1.13 14.14
N GLU A 319 -6.29 -2.44 14.03
CA GLU A 319 -6.62 -3.42 15.07
C GLU A 319 -5.68 -3.29 16.27
N HIS A 320 -4.40 -3.11 16.00
CA HIS A 320 -3.38 -2.92 17.04
C HIS A 320 -3.61 -1.63 17.82
N ILE A 321 -3.86 -0.52 17.13
CA ILE A 321 -4.20 0.76 17.75
C ILE A 321 -5.51 0.64 18.52
N THR A 322 -6.55 0.02 17.96
CA THR A 322 -7.84 -0.14 18.62
C THR A 322 -7.70 -0.95 19.92
N LYS A 323 -6.92 -2.03 19.92
CA LYS A 323 -6.66 -2.82 21.13
C LYS A 323 -5.90 -2.01 22.18
N GLN A 324 -4.91 -1.20 21.78
CA GLN A 324 -4.12 -0.40 22.72
C GLN A 324 -4.87 0.83 23.24
N VAL A 325 -5.69 1.48 22.39
CA VAL A 325 -6.49 2.65 22.78
C VAL A 325 -7.73 2.26 23.57
N ASN A 326 -8.21 1.02 23.43
CA ASN A 326 -9.40 0.53 24.15
C ASN A 326 -9.11 0.13 25.61
N LEU A 327 -8.09 0.70 26.24
CA LEU A 327 -7.78 0.54 27.64
C LEU A 327 -8.71 1.44 28.49
N SER A 328 -9.60 0.82 29.28
CA SER A 328 -10.51 1.54 30.18
C SER A 328 -9.74 2.45 31.16
N ALA A 329 -8.55 2.02 31.55
CA ALA A 329 -7.62 2.76 32.39
C ALA A 329 -7.17 4.12 31.83
N ALA A 330 -7.13 4.28 30.49
CA ALA A 330 -6.76 5.53 29.83
C ALA A 330 -7.96 6.46 29.66
N TRP A 331 -9.12 5.92 29.29
CA TRP A 331 -10.31 6.74 29.03
C TRP A 331 -10.91 7.39 30.25
N MET A 332 -10.82 6.75 31.43
CA MET A 332 -11.33 7.32 32.68
C MET A 332 -10.64 8.62 33.09
N PRO A 333 -9.31 8.67 33.27
CA PRO A 333 -8.65 9.91 33.66
C PRO A 333 -8.78 10.97 32.55
N THR A 334 -8.80 10.58 31.28
CA THR A 334 -9.02 11.50 30.15
C THR A 334 -10.39 12.18 30.25
N SER A 335 -11.46 11.42 30.50
CA SER A 335 -12.80 11.99 30.65
C SER A 335 -12.89 12.96 31.83
N LEU A 336 -12.21 12.63 32.93
CA LEU A 336 -12.18 13.48 34.14
C LEU A 336 -11.43 14.79 33.92
N VAL A 337 -10.30 14.76 33.20
CA VAL A 337 -9.54 15.97 32.85
C VAL A 337 -10.35 16.86 31.91
N ILE A 338 -10.97 16.28 30.86
CA ILE A 338 -11.81 17.04 29.92
C ILE A 338 -13.03 17.66 30.64
N LEU A 339 -13.64 16.91 31.57
CA LEU A 339 -14.73 17.40 32.40
C LEU A 339 -14.28 18.59 33.27
N ALA A 340 -13.12 18.47 33.93
CA ALA A 340 -12.57 19.55 34.75
C ALA A 340 -12.29 20.82 33.91
N LEU A 341 -11.75 20.68 32.69
CA LEU A 341 -11.57 21.77 31.77
C LEU A 341 -12.91 22.38 31.32
N GLY A 342 -13.94 21.56 31.15
CA GLY A 342 -15.28 22.01 30.81
C GLY A 342 -15.99 22.81 31.92
N LEU A 343 -15.49 22.78 33.16
CA LEU A 343 -16.02 23.55 34.28
C LEU A 343 -15.33 24.93 34.44
N VAL A 344 -14.25 25.19 33.68
CA VAL A 344 -13.51 26.47 33.76
C VAL A 344 -14.32 27.59 33.09
N PRO A 345 -14.56 28.69 33.78
CA PRO A 345 -15.25 29.83 33.18
C PRO A 345 -14.49 30.44 31.99
N GLY A 346 -15.19 30.74 30.89
CA GLY A 346 -14.60 31.27 29.67
C GLY A 346 -14.19 30.25 28.62
N MET A 347 -14.25 28.95 28.93
CA MET A 347 -14.08 27.87 27.95
C MET A 347 -15.40 27.56 27.23
N PRO A 348 -15.38 26.94 26.04
CA PRO A 348 -16.60 26.48 25.36
C PRO A 348 -17.17 25.23 26.05
N ASN A 349 -17.76 25.41 27.23
CA ASN A 349 -18.18 24.39 28.15
C ASN A 349 -19.02 23.28 27.51
N GLN A 350 -19.91 23.64 26.54
CA GLN A 350 -20.77 22.69 25.86
C GLN A 350 -19.96 21.63 25.09
N LEU A 351 -18.87 22.03 24.41
CA LEU A 351 -18.02 21.11 23.67
C LEU A 351 -17.22 20.20 24.62
N PHE A 352 -16.60 20.78 25.65
CA PHE A 352 -15.84 19.99 26.62
C PHE A 352 -16.73 18.97 27.36
N LEU A 353 -17.95 19.37 27.76
CA LEU A 353 -18.90 18.45 28.40
C LEU A 353 -19.35 17.33 27.45
N LEU A 354 -19.57 17.65 26.16
CA LEU A 354 -19.90 16.64 25.15
C LEU A 354 -18.75 15.61 24.99
N PHE A 355 -17.51 16.09 24.82
CA PHE A 355 -16.36 15.19 24.69
C PHE A 355 -16.06 14.42 25.97
N ALA A 356 -16.24 15.02 27.16
CA ALA A 356 -16.14 14.31 28.43
C ALA A 356 -17.17 13.18 28.54
N ALA A 357 -18.42 13.43 28.12
CA ALA A 357 -19.46 12.41 28.10
C ALA A 357 -19.13 11.26 27.12
N ILE A 358 -18.64 11.58 25.92
CA ILE A 358 -18.19 10.56 24.94
C ILE A 358 -17.03 9.73 25.50
N ALA A 359 -16.00 10.36 26.07
CA ALA A 359 -14.87 9.68 26.68
C ALA A 359 -15.28 8.81 27.87
N GLY A 360 -16.20 9.30 28.70
CA GLY A 360 -16.78 8.54 29.83
C GLY A 360 -17.60 7.34 29.36
N LEU A 361 -18.37 7.47 28.27
CA LEU A 361 -19.11 6.37 27.67
C LEU A 361 -18.13 5.30 27.10
N LEU A 362 -17.08 5.72 26.41
CA LEU A 362 -16.04 4.81 25.92
C LEU A 362 -15.33 4.09 27.08
N ALA A 363 -14.99 4.80 28.16
CA ALA A 363 -14.44 4.19 29.37
C ALA A 363 -15.37 3.12 29.95
N PHE A 364 -16.67 3.41 30.00
CA PHE A 364 -17.66 2.47 30.53
C PHE A 364 -17.83 1.23 29.64
N LEU A 365 -17.91 1.42 28.32
CA LEU A 365 -18.00 0.33 27.36
C LEU A 365 -16.75 -0.56 27.36
N SER A 366 -15.55 0.05 27.42
CA SER A 366 -14.29 -0.68 27.51
C SER A 366 -14.20 -1.52 28.78
N ARG A 367 -14.60 -0.97 29.94
CA ARG A 367 -14.67 -1.74 31.20
C ARG A 367 -15.62 -2.92 31.13
N ARG A 368 -16.80 -2.73 30.53
CA ARG A 368 -17.75 -3.84 30.34
C ARG A 368 -17.16 -4.97 29.52
N LYS A 369 -16.42 -4.62 28.45
CA LYS A 369 -15.78 -5.60 27.58
C LYS A 369 -14.62 -6.32 28.27
N GLU A 370 -13.80 -5.60 29.07
CA GLU A 370 -12.73 -6.22 29.87
C GLU A 370 -13.30 -7.18 30.92
N GLN A 371 -14.40 -6.82 31.60
CA GLN A 371 -15.07 -7.68 32.57
C GLN A 371 -15.70 -8.93 31.95
N SER A 372 -16.28 -8.83 30.73
CA SER A 372 -16.82 -10.01 30.05
C SER A 372 -15.72 -10.98 29.62
N LEU A 373 -14.57 -10.49 29.18
CA LEU A 373 -13.42 -11.32 28.81
C LEU A 373 -12.76 -11.99 30.03
N MET A 374 -12.72 -11.31 31.20
CA MET A 374 -12.25 -11.92 32.43
C MET A 374 -13.18 -13.03 32.91
N ASN A 375 -14.49 -12.80 32.87
CA ASN A 375 -15.47 -13.82 33.29
C ASN A 375 -15.44 -15.06 32.38
N GLU A 376 -15.27 -14.88 31.04
CA GLU A 376 -15.09 -16.01 30.10
C GLU A 376 -13.81 -16.80 30.39
N SER A 377 -12.69 -16.13 30.73
CA SER A 377 -11.43 -16.81 31.08
C SER A 377 -11.48 -17.51 32.43
N ASP A 378 -12.25 -17.00 33.38
CA ASP A 378 -12.45 -17.64 34.68
C ASP A 378 -13.37 -18.87 34.55
N GLU A 379 -14.42 -18.81 33.71
CA GLU A 379 -15.32 -19.96 33.43
C GLU A 379 -14.58 -21.07 32.64
N GLU A 380 -13.68 -20.73 31.70
CA GLU A 380 -12.84 -21.72 31.01
C GLU A 380 -11.84 -22.39 31.99
N SER A 381 -11.24 -21.63 32.92
CA SER A 381 -10.29 -22.17 33.87
C SER A 381 -10.99 -23.03 34.95
N GLU A 382 -12.23 -22.72 35.34
CA GLU A 382 -13.03 -23.55 36.24
C GLU A 382 -13.48 -24.85 35.57
N SER A 383 -13.84 -24.82 34.28
CA SER A 383 -14.23 -26.01 33.52
C SER A 383 -13.05 -26.97 33.26
N GLU A 384 -11.84 -26.45 33.03
CA GLU A 384 -10.64 -27.30 32.92
C GLU A 384 -10.24 -27.94 34.26
N THR A 385 -10.46 -27.23 35.39
CA THR A 385 -10.16 -27.78 36.71
C THR A 385 -11.18 -28.81 37.15
N GLU A 386 -12.45 -28.72 36.73
CA GLU A 386 -13.47 -29.75 36.99
C GLU A 386 -13.25 -31.01 36.15
N ASP A 387 -12.79 -30.90 34.94
CA ASP A 387 -12.45 -32.06 34.07
C ASP A 387 -11.19 -32.80 34.57
N GLU A 388 -10.14 -32.10 35.03
CA GLU A 388 -8.96 -32.73 35.64
C GLU A 388 -9.28 -33.41 36.98
N THR A 389 -10.23 -32.92 37.75
CA THR A 389 -10.63 -33.55 39.01
C THR A 389 -11.59 -34.73 38.83
N SER A 390 -12.31 -34.82 37.71
CA SER A 390 -13.20 -35.96 37.40
C SER A 390 -12.45 -37.20 36.92
N ASP A 391 -11.23 -37.05 36.37
CA ASP A 391 -10.42 -38.17 35.89
C ASP A 391 -9.58 -38.86 37.00
N PHE A 392 -9.57 -38.29 38.22
CA PHE A 392 -9.02 -38.95 39.41
C PHE A 392 -10.08 -39.84 40.08
N ASP A 393 -10.38 -40.96 39.41
CA ASP A 393 -11.28 -41.98 39.96
C ASP A 393 -10.63 -42.67 41.19
N VAL A 394 -11.16 -42.35 42.36
CA VAL A 394 -10.75 -42.89 43.69
C VAL A 394 -10.86 -44.43 43.75
N ASN A 395 -11.42 -45.08 42.74
CA ASN A 395 -11.55 -46.53 42.67
C ASN A 395 -10.28 -47.27 42.25
N SER A 396 -9.32 -46.58 41.61
CA SER A 396 -8.04 -47.21 41.14
C SER A 396 -7.04 -47.46 42.27
N VAL A 397 -7.25 -46.83 43.46
CA VAL A 397 -6.33 -46.98 44.60
C VAL A 397 -6.69 -48.20 45.49
N LYS A 398 -7.88 -48.80 45.35
CA LYS A 398 -8.26 -49.99 46.14
C LYS A 398 -7.78 -51.31 45.62
N ASP A 399 -7.37 -51.43 44.36
CA ASP A 399 -6.89 -52.67 43.77
C ASP A 399 -5.37 -52.88 43.87
N ALA A 400 -4.61 -51.87 44.34
CA ALA A 400 -3.16 -51.98 44.54
C ALA A 400 -2.75 -52.42 45.94
N SER A 401 -3.70 -52.77 46.85
CA SER A 401 -3.43 -53.22 48.23
C SER A 401 -3.96 -54.60 48.56
N LYS A 402 -3.96 -55.53 47.58
CA LYS A 402 -4.12 -56.98 47.82
C LYS A 402 -2.94 -57.75 47.34
#